data_1437eda3e388b0106786a7a7de0404bf
#
_entry.id   1437eda3e388b0106786a7a7de0404bf
#
_cell.length_a   1.000
_cell.length_b   1.000
_cell.length_c   1.000
_cell.angle_alpha   90.00
_cell.angle_beta   90.00
_cell.angle_gamma   90.00
#
_symmetry.space_group_name_H-M   'P 1'
#
loop_
_entity.id
_entity.type
_entity.pdbx_description
1 polymer ?
#
loop_
_entity_poly.entity_id
_entity_poly.type
_entity_poly.pdbx_seq_one_letter_code
_entity_poly.pdbx_strand_id
1 'polypeptide(L)'
;MVVWEERLRHRSAGHATIEAVRPVLLDWIKRRHGTLTFRLTQVLSGHGCFGRYLCRLGREPTSGCHHCDTGDEDTALHTLQECSAWTEQRRDLVAVTGFDLSLPAVVRTMVGSSTGWDAVSSFCERVMLAKEEAERERERTSLLRSRQRRTRRRRRADFDLRPP
;
A
#
# COMPACT_ATOMS: atom_id res chain seq x y z
N MET A 1 -24.09 -12.19 9.73
CA MET A 1 -23.40 -11.67 8.52
C MET A 1 -24.08 -10.45 7.93
N VAL A 2 -25.39 -10.37 7.88
CA VAL A 2 -26.17 -9.20 7.42
C VAL A 2 -25.70 -7.87 8.05
N VAL A 3 -25.33 -7.89 9.34
CA VAL A 3 -24.87 -6.69 10.07
C VAL A 3 -23.55 -6.09 9.55
N TRP A 4 -22.64 -6.93 9.01
CA TRP A 4 -21.37 -6.44 8.46
C TRP A 4 -21.55 -5.84 7.06
N GLU A 5 -22.39 -6.46 6.22
CA GLU A 5 -22.71 -5.91 4.89
C GLU A 5 -23.38 -4.55 5.00
N GLU A 6 -24.30 -4.37 5.94
CA GLU A 6 -24.98 -3.11 6.20
C GLU A 6 -24.02 -2.02 6.68
N ARG A 7 -23.12 -2.35 7.61
CA ARG A 7 -22.12 -1.42 8.13
C ARG A 7 -21.11 -0.96 7.07
N LEU A 8 -20.82 -1.79 6.07
CA LEU A 8 -19.91 -1.46 4.98
C LEU A 8 -20.55 -0.52 3.93
N ARG A 9 -21.88 -0.46 3.84
CA ARG A 9 -22.61 0.40 2.88
C ARG A 9 -22.52 1.89 3.19
N HIS A 10 -22.36 2.26 4.45
CA HIS A 10 -22.48 3.65 4.91
C HIS A 10 -21.17 4.29 5.39
N ARG A 11 -20.01 3.74 5.02
CA ARG A 11 -18.73 4.29 5.44
C ARG A 11 -18.23 5.39 4.50
N SER A 12 -17.79 6.50 5.07
CA SER A 12 -17.21 7.65 4.36
C SER A 12 -15.72 7.49 3.98
N ALA A 13 -15.08 6.42 4.45
CA ALA A 13 -13.66 6.15 4.21
C ALA A 13 -13.42 4.69 3.81
N GLY A 14 -12.35 4.43 3.06
CA GLY A 14 -11.94 3.08 2.66
C GLY A 14 -12.80 2.49 1.52
N HIS A 15 -13.45 3.32 0.69
CA HIS A 15 -14.35 2.87 -0.38
C HIS A 15 -13.70 1.83 -1.30
N ALA A 16 -12.49 2.07 -1.80
CA ALA A 16 -11.83 1.15 -2.71
C ALA A 16 -11.59 -0.24 -2.08
N THR A 17 -11.16 -0.27 -0.81
CA THR A 17 -10.96 -1.53 -0.07
C THR A 17 -12.31 -2.25 0.15
N ILE A 18 -13.33 -1.50 0.51
CA ILE A 18 -14.68 -2.05 0.74
C ILE A 18 -15.26 -2.62 -0.56
N GLU A 19 -15.16 -1.90 -1.66
CA GLU A 19 -15.60 -2.36 -2.98
C GLU A 19 -14.87 -3.63 -3.43
N ALA A 20 -13.58 -3.72 -3.14
CA ALA A 20 -12.78 -4.89 -3.49
C ALA A 20 -13.11 -6.13 -2.63
N VAL A 21 -13.32 -5.96 -1.33
CA VAL A 21 -13.50 -7.07 -0.38
C VAL A 21 -14.97 -7.50 -0.30
N ARG A 22 -15.93 -6.59 -0.41
CA ARG A 22 -17.35 -6.89 -0.23
C ARG A 22 -17.88 -8.03 -1.10
N PRO A 23 -17.55 -8.13 -2.42
CA PRO A 23 -18.03 -9.21 -3.26
C PRO A 23 -17.55 -10.60 -2.85
N VAL A 24 -16.40 -10.68 -2.17
CA VAL A 24 -15.73 -11.90 -1.72
C VAL A 24 -15.61 -11.99 -0.19
N LEU A 25 -16.43 -11.24 0.52
CA LEU A 25 -16.34 -11.11 1.98
C LEU A 25 -16.41 -12.45 2.72
N LEU A 26 -17.23 -13.38 2.24
CA LEU A 26 -17.35 -14.72 2.83
C LEU A 26 -16.07 -15.52 2.67
N ASP A 27 -15.50 -15.51 1.47
CA ASP A 27 -14.26 -16.23 1.16
C ASP A 27 -13.10 -15.56 1.91
N TRP A 28 -13.11 -14.23 1.99
CA TRP A 28 -12.15 -13.46 2.80
C TRP A 28 -12.16 -13.88 4.28
N ILE A 29 -13.32 -14.05 4.88
CA ILE A 29 -13.45 -14.45 6.30
C ILE A 29 -13.12 -15.93 6.51
N LYS A 30 -13.56 -16.81 5.60
CA LYS A 30 -13.44 -18.27 5.75
C LYS A 30 -12.08 -18.83 5.30
N ARG A 31 -11.27 -18.05 4.58
CA ARG A 31 -9.97 -18.52 4.08
C ARG A 31 -9.08 -19.02 5.22
N ARG A 32 -8.33 -20.07 4.95
CA ARG A 32 -7.37 -20.66 5.87
C ARG A 32 -5.91 -20.40 5.49
N HIS A 33 -5.69 -19.57 4.48
CA HIS A 33 -4.37 -19.20 3.98
C HIS A 33 -4.17 -17.70 4.01
N GLY A 34 -2.91 -17.29 3.95
CA GLY A 34 -2.51 -15.90 3.84
C GLY A 34 -2.62 -15.09 5.13
N THR A 35 -1.61 -14.31 5.39
CA THR A 35 -1.54 -13.38 6.53
C THR A 35 -1.50 -11.95 6.01
N LEU A 36 -2.22 -11.04 6.63
CA LEU A 36 -2.15 -9.62 6.34
C LEU A 36 -0.86 -9.05 6.96
N THR A 37 0.11 -8.73 6.10
CA THR A 37 1.30 -8.02 6.53
C THR A 37 1.05 -6.51 6.56
N PHE A 38 1.96 -5.78 7.19
CA PHE A 38 1.89 -4.32 7.25
C PHE A 38 1.90 -3.69 5.84
N ARG A 39 2.81 -4.14 4.95
CA ARG A 39 2.94 -3.59 3.60
C ARG A 39 1.79 -3.97 2.68
N LEU A 40 1.32 -5.20 2.77
CA LEU A 40 0.09 -5.63 2.07
C LEU A 40 -1.10 -4.76 2.48
N THR A 41 -1.26 -4.49 3.77
CA THR A 41 -2.33 -3.62 4.29
C THR A 41 -2.21 -2.19 3.77
N GLN A 42 -0.99 -1.66 3.61
CA GLN A 42 -0.78 -0.33 3.02
C GLN A 42 -1.30 -0.27 1.58
N VAL A 43 -0.99 -1.27 0.75
CA VAL A 43 -1.46 -1.32 -0.65
C VAL A 43 -2.98 -1.46 -0.71
N LEU A 44 -3.56 -2.38 0.06
CA LEU A 44 -5.01 -2.60 0.09
C LEU A 44 -5.79 -1.37 0.55
N SER A 45 -5.24 -0.59 1.47
CA SER A 45 -5.91 0.59 2.03
C SER A 45 -5.58 1.90 1.30
N GLY A 46 -4.54 1.92 0.46
CA GLY A 46 -4.01 3.14 -0.14
C GLY A 46 -3.32 4.08 0.86
N HIS A 47 -2.97 3.57 2.05
CA HIS A 47 -2.25 4.31 3.08
C HIS A 47 -0.79 3.84 3.14
N GLY A 48 0.15 4.74 3.42
CA GLY A 48 1.58 4.40 3.49
C GLY A 48 2.44 5.37 2.68
N CYS A 49 3.50 4.87 2.04
CA CYS A 49 4.44 5.69 1.26
C CYS A 49 3.95 5.95 -0.17
N PHE A 50 2.69 6.38 -0.31
CA PHE A 50 2.12 6.86 -1.58
C PHE A 50 2.09 8.39 -1.56
N GLY A 51 2.53 9.03 -2.66
CA GLY A 51 2.60 10.48 -2.79
C GLY A 51 1.28 11.17 -2.47
N ARG A 52 0.15 10.65 -2.97
CA ARG A 52 -1.19 11.14 -2.65
C ARG A 52 -1.49 11.13 -1.14
N TYR A 53 -1.18 10.03 -0.46
CA TYR A 53 -1.41 9.91 0.98
C TYR A 53 -0.48 10.82 1.77
N LEU A 54 0.80 10.88 1.40
CA LEU A 54 1.81 11.73 2.04
C LEU A 54 1.52 13.22 1.85
N CYS A 55 1.06 13.62 0.66
CA CYS A 55 0.64 14.99 0.36
C CYS A 55 -0.55 15.39 1.24
N ARG A 56 -1.58 14.54 1.35
CA ARG A 56 -2.73 14.78 2.25
C ARG A 56 -2.33 14.96 3.71
N LEU A 57 -1.24 14.30 4.14
CA LEU A 57 -0.69 14.46 5.50
C LEU A 57 0.29 15.64 5.63
N GLY A 58 0.48 16.45 4.58
CA GLY A 58 1.44 17.55 4.57
C GLY A 58 2.90 17.09 4.67
N ARG A 59 3.19 15.82 4.29
CA ARG A 59 4.54 15.25 4.31
C ARG A 59 5.26 15.36 2.97
N GLU A 60 4.51 15.49 1.89
CA GLU A 60 4.98 15.78 0.54
C GLU A 60 4.31 17.05 0.03
N PRO A 61 5.00 17.85 -0.79
CA PRO A 61 4.44 19.06 -1.39
C PRO A 61 3.44 18.76 -2.50
N THR A 62 3.59 17.61 -3.16
CA THR A 62 2.74 17.17 -4.28
C THR A 62 2.35 15.71 -4.11
N SER A 63 1.33 15.28 -4.86
CA SER A 63 0.87 13.88 -4.90
C SER A 63 1.58 13.04 -5.96
N GLY A 64 2.49 13.62 -6.74
CA GLY A 64 3.15 12.96 -7.87
C GLY A 64 4.03 11.77 -7.46
N CYS A 65 4.18 10.84 -8.40
CA CYS A 65 5.06 9.69 -8.23
C CYS A 65 6.53 10.10 -8.30
N HIS A 66 7.32 9.68 -7.32
CA HIS A 66 8.77 9.90 -7.28
C HIS A 66 9.58 8.76 -7.92
N HIS A 67 8.91 7.73 -8.44
CA HIS A 67 9.55 6.51 -8.94
C HIS A 67 9.50 6.38 -10.46
N CYS A 68 8.57 7.08 -11.12
CA CYS A 68 8.47 7.14 -12.58
C CYS A 68 8.39 8.60 -13.03
N ASP A 69 8.68 8.82 -14.31
CA ASP A 69 8.77 10.17 -14.91
C ASP A 69 7.44 10.60 -15.59
N THR A 70 6.34 9.87 -15.34
CA THR A 70 5.04 10.14 -15.99
C THR A 70 4.33 11.37 -15.42
N GLY A 71 4.69 11.79 -14.21
CA GLY A 71 4.00 12.88 -13.50
C GLY A 71 2.65 12.47 -12.89
N ASP A 72 2.27 11.20 -13.00
CA ASP A 72 1.03 10.67 -12.45
C ASP A 72 0.97 10.74 -10.93
N GLU A 73 -0.26 10.74 -10.41
CA GLU A 73 -0.51 10.71 -8.98
C GLU A 73 -0.07 9.36 -8.38
N ASP A 74 0.80 9.37 -7.39
CA ASP A 74 1.28 8.15 -6.73
C ASP A 74 0.24 7.59 -5.77
N THR A 75 -0.51 6.63 -6.27
CA THR A 75 -1.54 5.87 -5.55
C THR A 75 -1.19 4.39 -5.48
N ALA A 76 -1.92 3.62 -4.67
CA ALA A 76 -1.81 2.17 -4.69
C ALA A 76 -2.17 1.59 -6.06
N LEU A 77 -3.17 2.17 -6.75
CA LEU A 77 -3.60 1.75 -8.08
C LEU A 77 -2.51 2.02 -9.12
N HIS A 78 -1.96 3.23 -9.16
CA HIS A 78 -0.81 3.57 -10.01
C HIS A 78 0.37 2.61 -9.79
N THR A 79 0.67 2.30 -8.54
CA THR A 79 1.73 1.34 -8.18
C THR A 79 1.44 -0.07 -8.70
N LEU A 80 0.21 -0.54 -8.59
CA LEU A 80 -0.20 -1.87 -9.06
C LEU A 80 -0.22 -1.98 -10.58
N GLN A 81 -0.74 -0.99 -11.28
CA GLN A 81 -1.10 -1.11 -12.69
C GLN A 81 -0.13 -0.41 -13.64
N GLU A 82 0.37 0.78 -13.29
CA GLU A 82 0.89 1.73 -14.26
C GLU A 82 2.38 2.06 -14.07
N CYS A 83 2.81 2.25 -12.83
CA CYS A 83 4.14 2.76 -12.54
C CYS A 83 5.25 1.94 -13.22
N SER A 84 6.01 2.57 -14.12
CA SER A 84 7.09 1.92 -14.88
C SER A 84 8.22 1.40 -14.00
N ALA A 85 8.45 2.01 -12.86
CA ALA A 85 9.49 1.58 -11.92
C ALA A 85 9.28 0.16 -11.38
N TRP A 86 8.04 -0.34 -11.39
CA TRP A 86 7.68 -1.66 -10.85
C TRP A 86 7.36 -2.70 -11.92
N THR A 87 7.79 -2.48 -13.17
CA THR A 87 7.49 -3.36 -14.30
C THR A 87 7.97 -4.80 -14.08
N GLU A 88 9.17 -4.99 -13.55
CA GLU A 88 9.72 -6.32 -13.27
C GLU A 88 8.93 -7.04 -12.17
N GLN A 89 8.65 -6.36 -11.06
CA GLN A 89 7.87 -6.93 -9.96
C GLN A 89 6.43 -7.24 -10.39
N ARG A 90 5.87 -6.38 -11.26
CA ARG A 90 4.53 -6.56 -11.82
C ARG A 90 4.44 -7.75 -12.76
N ARG A 91 5.51 -8.03 -13.54
CA ARG A 91 5.55 -9.19 -14.41
C ARG A 91 5.35 -10.49 -13.64
N ASP A 92 6.04 -10.65 -12.50
CA ASP A 92 5.88 -11.81 -11.63
C ASP A 92 4.45 -11.92 -11.08
N LEU A 93 3.85 -10.78 -10.71
CA LEU A 93 2.48 -10.73 -10.24
C LEU A 93 1.49 -11.13 -11.34
N VAL A 94 1.61 -10.55 -12.54
CA VAL A 94 0.73 -10.81 -13.70
C VAL A 94 0.75 -12.28 -14.11
N ALA A 95 1.89 -12.96 -13.97
CA ALA A 95 1.99 -14.39 -14.27
C ALA A 95 1.04 -15.26 -13.43
N VAL A 96 0.64 -14.77 -12.25
CA VAL A 96 -0.27 -15.48 -11.33
C VAL A 96 -1.69 -14.90 -11.35
N THR A 97 -1.81 -13.58 -11.41
CA THR A 97 -3.11 -12.87 -11.29
C THR A 97 -3.81 -12.65 -12.62
N GLY A 98 -3.05 -12.72 -13.74
CA GLY A 98 -3.49 -12.19 -15.03
C GLY A 98 -3.28 -10.68 -15.13
N PHE A 99 -3.76 -10.08 -16.23
CA PHE A 99 -3.50 -8.67 -16.55
C PHE A 99 -4.37 -7.66 -15.78
N ASP A 100 -5.51 -8.09 -15.24
CA ASP A 100 -6.37 -7.22 -14.43
C ASP A 100 -5.81 -7.10 -13.02
N LEU A 101 -5.10 -6.00 -12.76
CA LEU A 101 -4.54 -5.63 -11.46
C LEU A 101 -5.41 -4.59 -10.74
N SER A 102 -6.68 -4.47 -11.09
CA SER A 102 -7.64 -3.71 -10.27
C SER A 102 -7.72 -4.30 -8.86
N LEU A 103 -7.97 -3.46 -7.87
CA LEU A 103 -8.01 -3.92 -6.49
C LEU A 103 -9.02 -5.07 -6.26
N PRO A 104 -10.22 -5.06 -6.88
CA PRO A 104 -11.14 -6.20 -6.81
C PRO A 104 -10.58 -7.49 -7.42
N ALA A 105 -9.85 -7.42 -8.55
CA ALA A 105 -9.24 -8.59 -9.16
C ALA A 105 -8.11 -9.16 -8.30
N VAL A 106 -7.25 -8.30 -7.79
CA VAL A 106 -6.18 -8.66 -6.85
C VAL A 106 -6.75 -9.36 -5.61
N VAL A 107 -7.79 -8.79 -5.00
CA VAL A 107 -8.44 -9.40 -3.83
C VAL A 107 -9.07 -10.75 -4.16
N ARG A 108 -9.73 -10.91 -5.32
CA ARG A 108 -10.25 -12.22 -5.76
C ARG A 108 -9.15 -13.26 -5.90
N THR A 109 -8.03 -12.90 -6.51
CA THR A 109 -6.88 -13.81 -6.65
C THR A 109 -6.33 -14.22 -5.29
N MET A 110 -6.22 -13.28 -4.35
CA MET A 110 -5.76 -13.54 -2.99
C MET A 110 -6.63 -14.55 -2.25
N VAL A 111 -7.95 -14.39 -2.30
CA VAL A 111 -8.87 -15.32 -1.60
C VAL A 111 -9.01 -16.66 -2.31
N GLY A 112 -8.76 -16.70 -3.61
CA GLY A 112 -8.89 -17.88 -4.44
C GLY A 112 -7.83 -18.96 -4.19
N SER A 113 -6.61 -18.58 -3.78
CA SER A 113 -5.53 -19.54 -3.53
C SER A 113 -4.40 -18.97 -2.67
N SER A 114 -3.65 -19.87 -2.00
CA SER A 114 -2.41 -19.50 -1.31
C SER A 114 -1.37 -18.92 -2.26
N THR A 115 -1.21 -19.51 -3.45
CA THR A 115 -0.29 -19.00 -4.48
C THR A 115 -0.62 -17.59 -4.90
N GLY A 116 -1.91 -17.27 -5.11
CA GLY A 116 -2.37 -15.93 -5.42
C GLY A 116 -2.09 -14.94 -4.29
N TRP A 117 -2.33 -15.36 -3.05
CA TRP A 117 -2.01 -14.56 -1.87
C TRP A 117 -0.52 -14.25 -1.77
N ASP A 118 0.32 -15.27 -1.94
CA ASP A 118 1.77 -15.15 -1.82
C ASP A 118 2.36 -14.26 -2.92
N ALA A 119 1.84 -14.38 -4.15
CA ALA A 119 2.26 -13.52 -5.26
C ALA A 119 1.96 -12.04 -4.99
N VAL A 120 0.74 -11.72 -4.54
CA VAL A 120 0.34 -10.36 -4.19
C VAL A 120 1.14 -9.84 -3.00
N SER A 121 1.29 -10.66 -1.95
CA SER A 121 2.05 -10.29 -0.76
C SER A 121 3.52 -10.01 -1.09
N SER A 122 4.16 -10.86 -1.91
CA SER A 122 5.55 -10.68 -2.36
C SER A 122 5.74 -9.39 -3.16
N PHE A 123 4.81 -9.08 -4.08
CA PHE A 123 4.81 -7.81 -4.80
C PHE A 123 4.74 -6.63 -3.83
N CYS A 124 3.77 -6.64 -2.92
CA CYS A 124 3.57 -5.58 -1.94
C CYS A 124 4.80 -5.38 -1.05
N GLU A 125 5.40 -6.47 -0.56
CA GLU A 125 6.59 -6.42 0.29
C GLU A 125 7.77 -5.77 -0.45
N ARG A 126 8.09 -6.22 -1.66
CA ARG A 126 9.22 -5.69 -2.45
C ARG A 126 9.03 -4.22 -2.80
N VAL A 127 7.86 -3.87 -3.31
CA VAL A 127 7.57 -2.50 -3.77
C VAL A 127 7.48 -1.53 -2.60
N MET A 128 6.75 -1.89 -1.54
CA MET A 128 6.58 -0.98 -0.40
C MET A 128 7.87 -0.81 0.40
N LEU A 129 8.73 -1.85 0.47
CA LEU A 129 10.06 -1.71 1.07
C LEU A 129 10.88 -0.64 0.33
N ALA A 130 10.94 -0.71 -1.00
CA ALA A 130 11.66 0.26 -1.82
C ALA A 130 11.08 1.68 -1.68
N LYS A 131 9.73 1.80 -1.64
CA LYS A 131 9.05 3.09 -1.41
C LYS A 131 9.36 3.66 -0.03
N GLU A 132 9.39 2.83 1.01
CA GLU A 132 9.74 3.24 2.38
C GLU A 132 11.20 3.71 2.49
N GLU A 133 12.12 3.02 1.82
CA GLU A 133 13.53 3.41 1.78
C GLU A 133 13.73 4.76 1.08
N ALA A 134 13.10 4.94 -0.08
CA ALA A 134 13.12 6.20 -0.80
C ALA A 134 12.49 7.35 0.01
N GLU A 135 11.39 7.08 0.71
CA GLU A 135 10.76 8.08 1.60
C GLU A 135 11.69 8.48 2.77
N ARG A 136 12.35 7.51 3.41
CA ARG A 136 13.32 7.79 4.47
C ARG A 136 14.47 8.67 3.96
N GLU A 137 14.96 8.40 2.75
CA GLU A 137 16.01 9.22 2.14
C GLU A 137 15.52 10.64 1.87
N ARG A 138 14.35 10.81 1.27
CA ARG A 138 13.73 12.12 1.08
C ARG A 138 13.48 12.86 2.41
N GLU A 139 13.06 12.14 3.46
CA GLU A 139 12.91 12.73 4.81
C GLU A 139 14.24 13.27 5.36
N ARG A 140 15.35 12.56 5.12
CA ARG A 140 16.68 12.97 5.61
C ARG A 140 17.19 14.24 4.93
N THR A 141 16.92 14.37 3.63
CA THR A 141 17.41 15.47 2.80
C THR A 141 16.47 16.66 2.71
N SER A 142 15.22 16.50 3.18
CA SER A 142 14.15 17.49 3.03
C SER A 142 14.35 18.73 3.91
N LEU A 143 14.11 19.90 3.31
CA LEU A 143 14.06 21.19 4.01
C LEU A 143 12.65 21.50 4.58
N LEU A 144 11.65 20.66 4.32
CA LEU A 144 10.29 20.86 4.86
C LEU A 144 10.27 20.73 6.37
N ARG A 145 9.72 21.73 7.05
CA ARG A 145 9.61 21.79 8.53
C ARG A 145 8.90 20.56 9.12
N SER A 146 7.87 20.06 8.47
CA SER A 146 7.11 18.89 8.90
C SER A 146 7.99 17.61 8.91
N ARG A 147 8.85 17.46 7.90
CA ARG A 147 9.79 16.35 7.78
C ARG A 147 10.94 16.47 8.77
N GLN A 148 11.51 17.67 8.95
CA GLN A 148 12.58 17.92 9.92
C GLN A 148 12.15 17.66 11.37
N ARG A 149 10.91 18.03 11.76
CA ARG A 149 10.36 17.74 13.09
C ARG A 149 10.28 16.22 13.35
N ARG A 150 9.90 15.44 12.33
CA ARG A 150 9.75 13.99 12.45
C ARG A 150 11.11 13.29 12.56
N THR A 151 12.10 13.71 11.77
CA THR A 151 13.49 13.20 11.87
C THR A 151 14.08 13.48 13.25
N ARG A 152 13.86 14.69 13.80
CA ARG A 152 14.30 15.03 15.16
C ARG A 152 13.61 14.18 16.22
N ARG A 153 12.30 13.93 16.10
CA ARG A 153 11.54 13.10 17.06
C ARG A 153 11.98 11.64 17.00
N ARG A 154 12.27 11.08 15.82
CA ARG A 154 12.83 9.73 15.67
C ARG A 154 14.20 9.61 16.32
N ARG A 155 15.12 10.55 16.02
CA ARG A 155 16.46 10.55 16.61
C ARG A 155 16.41 10.63 18.15
N ARG A 156 15.45 11.37 18.70
CA ARG A 156 15.26 11.47 20.15
C ARG A 156 14.73 10.17 20.74
N ALA A 157 13.75 9.54 20.12
CA ALA A 157 13.23 8.24 20.54
C ALA A 157 14.28 7.14 20.48
N ASP A 158 15.13 7.10 19.43
CA ASP A 158 16.22 6.14 19.31
C ASP A 158 17.33 6.37 20.36
N PHE A 159 17.54 7.62 20.77
CA PHE A 159 18.48 7.95 21.84
C PHE A 159 17.96 7.50 23.20
N ASP A 160 16.67 7.72 23.49
CA ASP A 160 16.02 7.35 24.76
C ASP A 160 15.89 5.81 24.93
N LEU A 161 16.00 5.04 23.83
CA LEU A 161 15.96 3.57 23.85
C LEU A 161 17.35 2.90 23.89
N ARG A 162 18.44 3.67 23.88
CA ARG A 162 19.78 3.09 24.06
C ARG A 162 19.97 2.68 25.52
N PRO A 163 20.33 1.43 25.79
CA PRO A 163 20.72 1.00 27.14
C PRO A 163 21.97 1.78 27.61
N PRO A 164 22.11 2.00 28.91
CA PRO A 164 23.25 2.72 29.51
C PRO A 164 24.57 2.03 29.23
#